data_6adbb132e9bc467631da4cf095305dbd
#
_entry.id   6adbb132e9bc467631da4cf095305dbd
#
_cell.length_a   1.000
_cell.length_b   1.000
_cell.length_c   1.000
_cell.angle_alpha   90.00
_cell.angle_beta   90.00
_cell.angle_gamma   90.00
#
_symmetry.space_group_name_H-M   'P 1'
#
loop_
_entity.id
_entity.type
_entity.pdbx_description
1 polymer ?
#
loop_
_entity_poly.entity_id
_entity_poly.type
_entity_poly.pdbx_seq_one_letter_code
_entity_poly.pdbx_strand_id
1 'polypeptide(L)' 'MIYIVEDDAAIRELEQYALQSSGYEVQSFETSEPFWQAM' A
#
# COMPACT_ATOMS: atom_id res chain seq x y z
N MET A 1 -6.95 -8.45 3.79
CA MET A 1 -6.35 -7.11 3.86
C MET A 1 -4.87 -7.18 3.53
N ILE A 2 -4.45 -6.36 2.59
CA ILE A 2 -3.07 -6.31 2.15
C ILE A 2 -2.52 -4.92 2.44
N TYR A 3 -1.33 -4.86 3.03
CA TYR A 3 -0.65 -3.59 3.26
C TYR A 3 0.51 -3.46 2.30
N ILE A 4 0.60 -2.30 1.67
CA ILE A 4 1.69 -1.97 0.76
C ILE A 4 2.47 -0.81 1.36
N VAL A 5 3.77 -0.95 1.45
CA VAL A 5 4.65 0.13 1.87
C VAL A 5 5.62 0.41 0.73
N GLU A 6 5.46 1.56 0.10
CA GLU A 6 6.24 1.93 -1.07
C GLU A 6 6.31 3.45 -1.17
N ASP A 7 7.52 3.99 -1.17
CA ASP A 7 7.68 5.45 -1.24
C ASP A 7 7.60 6.00 -2.66
N ASP A 8 7.64 5.16 -3.68
CA ASP A 8 7.39 5.60 -5.04
C ASP A 8 5.89 5.57 -5.31
N ALA A 9 5.28 6.74 -5.49
CA ALA A 9 3.84 6.84 -5.65
C ALA A 9 3.32 6.10 -6.87
N ALA A 10 4.05 6.13 -7.97
CA ALA A 10 3.62 5.46 -9.19
C ALA A 10 3.59 3.95 -9.02
N ILE A 11 4.62 3.41 -8.39
CA ILE A 11 4.68 1.98 -8.13
C ILE A 11 3.61 1.58 -7.12
N ARG A 12 3.44 2.39 -6.08
CA ARG A 12 2.44 2.12 -5.06
C ARG A 12 1.03 2.06 -5.66
N GLU A 13 0.70 3.02 -6.51
CA GLU A 13 -0.61 3.04 -7.16
C GLU A 13 -0.81 1.86 -8.09
N LEU A 14 0.23 1.46 -8.80
CA LEU A 14 0.16 0.33 -9.69
C LEU A 14 -0.12 -0.96 -8.93
N GLU A 15 0.60 -1.17 -7.84
CA GLU A 15 0.40 -2.36 -7.02
C GLU A 15 -0.97 -2.36 -6.37
N GLN A 16 -1.40 -1.22 -5.87
CA GLN A 16 -2.72 -1.11 -5.26
C GLN A 16 -3.82 -1.41 -6.26
N TYR A 17 -3.71 -0.87 -7.45
CA TYR A 17 -4.69 -1.11 -8.50
C TYR A 17 -4.77 -2.58 -8.86
N ALA A 18 -3.61 -3.22 -9.05
CA ALA A 18 -3.56 -4.62 -9.44
C ALA A 18 -4.22 -5.52 -8.39
N LEU A 19 -3.93 -5.28 -7.13
CA LEU A 19 -4.49 -6.10 -6.05
C LEU A 19 -5.97 -5.84 -5.85
N GLN A 20 -6.40 -4.60 -5.94
CA GLN A 20 -7.81 -4.28 -5.81
C GLN A 20 -8.62 -4.87 -6.95
N SER A 21 -8.06 -4.89 -8.16
CA SER A 21 -8.71 -5.49 -9.31
C SER A 21 -8.93 -6.98 -9.12
N SER A 22 -8.09 -7.61 -8.31
CA SER A 22 -8.23 -9.02 -8.00
C SER A 22 -9.19 -9.28 -6.83
N GLY A 23 -9.78 -8.24 -6.27
CA GLY A 23 -10.79 -8.39 -5.23
C GLY A 23 -10.26 -8.31 -3.81
N TYR A 24 -9.02 -7.89 -3.62
CA TYR A 24 -8.45 -7.75 -2.28
C TYR A 24 -8.69 -6.35 -1.71
N GLU A 25 -8.81 -6.28 -0.41
CA GLU A 25 -8.78 -5.00 0.29
C GLU A 25 -7.32 -4.61 0.48
N VAL A 26 -6.97 -3.40 0.06
CA VAL A 26 -5.59 -2.94 0.06
C VAL A 26 -5.48 -1.60 0.78
N GLN A 27 -4.50 -1.50 1.67
CA GLN A 27 -4.10 -0.24 2.29
C GLN A 27 -2.67 0.05 1.87
N SER A 28 -2.41 1.26 1.42
CA SER A 28 -1.07 1.62 0.98
C SER A 28 -0.53 2.77 1.81
N PHE A 29 0.78 2.74 2.03
CA PHE A 29 1.49 3.75 2.81
C PHE A 29 2.68 4.25 2.03
N GLU A 30 2.96 5.53 2.17
CA GLU A 30 4.06 6.16 1.46
C GLU A 30 5.41 5.65 1.96
N THR A 31 5.54 5.50 3.28
CA THR A 31 6.74 4.95 3.89
C THR A 31 6.33 4.03 5.03
N SER A 32 7.29 3.29 5.57
CA SER A 32 7.02 2.44 6.72
C SER A 32 6.92 3.23 8.03
N GLU A 33 7.37 4.48 8.03
CA GLU A 33 7.43 5.28 9.24
C GLU A 33 6.07 5.51 9.89
N PRO A 34 5.03 5.94 9.17
CA PRO A 34 3.71 6.09 9.79
C PRO A 34 3.18 4.79 10.34
N PHE A 35 3.48 3.70 9.68
CA PHE A 35 3.07 2.38 10.14
C PHE A 35 3.70 2.05 11.49
N TRP A 36 4.98 2.32 11.63
CA TRP A 36 5.68 2.06 12.88
C TRP A 36 5.19 2.94 14.00
N GLN A 37 4.89 4.20 13.70
CA GLN A 37 4.43 5.14 14.70
C GLN A 37 3.04 4.79 15.23
N ALA A 38 2.25 4.09 14.44
CA ALA A 38 0.92 3.68 14.86
C ALA A 38 0.97 2.59 15.94
N MET A 39 2.11 1.98 16.08
CA MET A 39 2.31 0.96 17.10
C MET A 39 2.75 1.59 18.42
#